data_7c0f99a7dd2e09de51b151ec9a3bc2ab
#
_entry.id   7c0f99a7dd2e09de51b151ec9a3bc2ab
#
_cell.length_a   1.000
_cell.length_b   1.000
_cell.length_c   1.000
_cell.angle_alpha   90.00
_cell.angle_beta   90.00
_cell.angle_gamma   90.00
#
_symmetry.space_group_name_H-M   'P 1'
#
loop_
_entity.id
_entity.type
_entity.pdbx_description
1 polymer ?
#
loop_
_entity_poly.entity_id
_entity_poly.type
_entity_poly.pdbx_seq_one_letter_code
_entity_poly.pdbx_strand_id
1 'polypeptide(L)'
;MILQEEFIKHGYTDLLRVCDLSEYGFDLADLYPPEEKHEELLGLFISEARDDIFFLLDGNNMEILPLCRKWDDRIRVFTIANGRSNAVEKFKYNIVQLIVYSGEEPDKSSECNLMMSRKIIIEGDLTDRERVRIADDEAIELPFRMISADTFKPDPEKKAHLEQLIPNNESLLKLLTADLKKAKRKEGASTQKKTLDADNYNKIREWLEK
;
A
#
# COMPACT_ATOMS: atom_id res chain seq x y z
N MET A 1 10.07 11.38 13.50
CA MET A 1 9.58 10.08 14.02
C MET A 1 10.64 9.03 13.78
N ILE A 2 10.80 8.00 14.64
CA ILE A 2 11.69 6.85 14.37
C ILE A 2 10.85 5.74 13.75
N LEU A 3 11.20 5.35 12.54
CA LEU A 3 10.35 4.50 11.72
C LEU A 3 10.19 3.08 12.27
N GLN A 4 11.29 2.44 12.70
CA GLN A 4 11.23 1.09 13.27
C GLN A 4 10.42 1.04 14.58
N GLU A 5 10.54 2.07 15.43
CA GLU A 5 9.76 2.15 16.66
C GLU A 5 8.26 2.32 16.38
N GLU A 6 7.89 3.08 15.34
CA GLU A 6 6.50 3.24 14.93
C GLU A 6 5.92 1.93 14.38
N PHE A 7 6.65 1.15 13.58
CA PHE A 7 6.20 -0.17 13.16
C PHE A 7 5.86 -1.05 14.36
N ILE A 8 6.77 -1.16 15.33
CA ILE A 8 6.55 -1.97 16.53
C ILE A 8 5.34 -1.49 17.34
N LYS A 9 5.21 -0.17 17.54
CA LYS A 9 4.07 0.44 18.24
C LYS A 9 2.73 0.13 17.59
N HIS A 10 2.70 -0.03 16.29
CA HIS A 10 1.50 -0.36 15.50
C HIS A 10 1.31 -1.87 15.27
N GLY A 11 1.97 -2.72 16.06
CA GLY A 11 1.76 -4.17 16.06
C GLY A 11 2.49 -4.93 14.97
N TYR A 12 3.54 -4.33 14.37
CA TYR A 12 4.40 -5.04 13.44
C TYR A 12 5.54 -5.73 14.16
N THR A 13 5.96 -6.87 13.66
CA THR A 13 7.14 -7.60 14.14
C THR A 13 8.27 -7.48 13.13
N ASP A 14 9.47 -7.09 13.58
CA ASP A 14 10.67 -7.09 12.76
C ASP A 14 11.24 -8.51 12.65
N LEU A 15 11.05 -9.13 11.51
CA LEU A 15 11.46 -10.52 11.24
C LEU A 15 12.99 -10.70 11.23
N LEU A 16 13.77 -9.62 11.02
CA LEU A 16 15.23 -9.70 11.08
C LEU A 16 15.74 -9.90 12.52
N ARG A 17 14.91 -9.62 13.52
CA ARG A 17 15.21 -9.75 14.96
C ARG A 17 14.59 -10.98 15.58
N VAL A 18 13.79 -11.74 14.84
CA VAL A 18 13.15 -12.98 15.32
C VAL A 18 14.10 -14.14 15.13
N CYS A 19 14.39 -14.88 16.21
CA CYS A 19 15.31 -16.04 16.15
C CYS A 19 14.66 -17.30 15.57
N ASP A 20 13.34 -17.45 15.69
CA ASP A 20 12.59 -18.61 15.19
C ASP A 20 11.39 -18.14 14.37
N LEU A 21 11.43 -18.41 13.09
CA LEU A 21 10.41 -18.07 12.12
C LEU A 21 9.43 -19.20 11.83
N SER A 22 9.54 -20.32 12.52
CA SER A 22 8.70 -21.51 12.28
C SER A 22 7.20 -21.22 12.41
N GLU A 23 6.82 -20.30 13.30
CA GLU A 23 5.44 -19.87 13.49
C GLU A 23 4.84 -19.12 12.28
N TYR A 24 5.70 -18.53 11.42
CA TYR A 24 5.24 -17.81 10.22
C TYR A 24 5.05 -18.73 9.02
N GLY A 25 5.62 -19.96 9.08
CA GLY A 25 5.45 -20.97 8.05
C GLY A 25 6.13 -20.67 6.73
N PHE A 26 7.21 -19.87 6.75
CA PHE A 26 8.12 -19.61 5.64
C PHE A 26 9.56 -19.43 6.13
N ASP A 27 10.52 -19.53 5.22
CA ASP A 27 11.94 -19.34 5.49
C ASP A 27 12.47 -18.10 4.77
N LEU A 28 13.16 -17.22 5.50
CA LEU A 28 13.82 -16.03 4.91
C LEU A 28 15.03 -16.42 4.04
N ALA A 29 15.57 -17.64 4.15
CA ALA A 29 16.62 -18.13 3.26
C ALA A 29 16.18 -18.14 1.79
N ASP A 30 14.87 -18.25 1.52
CA ASP A 30 14.31 -18.13 0.16
C ASP A 30 14.27 -16.67 -0.33
N LEU A 31 14.35 -15.69 0.56
CA LEU A 31 14.40 -14.28 0.23
C LEU A 31 15.84 -13.80 -0.02
N TYR A 32 16.76 -14.24 0.82
CA TYR A 32 18.19 -13.98 0.69
C TYR A 32 19.02 -15.09 1.35
N PRO A 33 20.13 -15.56 0.70
CA PRO A 33 21.02 -16.52 1.31
C PRO A 33 21.62 -15.98 2.62
N PRO A 34 21.74 -16.78 3.67
CA PRO A 34 22.27 -16.33 4.97
C PRO A 34 23.69 -15.74 4.92
N GLU A 35 24.46 -16.11 3.90
CA GLU A 35 25.83 -15.62 3.71
C GLU A 35 25.86 -14.24 3.04
N GLU A 36 24.78 -13.82 2.37
CA GLU A 36 24.67 -12.51 1.75
C GLU A 36 24.20 -11.46 2.77
N LYS A 37 25.10 -10.53 3.11
CA LYS A 37 24.72 -9.33 3.83
C LYS A 37 24.06 -8.37 2.86
N HIS A 38 22.76 -8.19 3.01
CA HIS A 38 22.05 -7.14 2.27
C HIS A 38 22.15 -5.85 3.06
N GLU A 39 23.23 -5.10 2.80
CA GLU A 39 23.43 -3.82 3.49
C GLU A 39 22.30 -2.82 3.27
N GLU A 40 21.57 -2.92 2.17
CA GLU A 40 20.41 -2.08 1.90
C GLU A 40 19.15 -2.45 2.70
N LEU A 41 19.05 -3.67 3.29
CA LEU A 41 17.89 -4.08 4.08
C LEU A 41 18.04 -3.62 5.53
N LEU A 42 17.21 -2.65 5.94
CA LEU A 42 17.22 -2.04 7.27
C LEU A 42 16.21 -2.68 8.23
N GLY A 43 15.19 -3.36 7.71
CA GLY A 43 14.15 -4.01 8.49
C GLY A 43 13.17 -4.78 7.61
N LEU A 44 12.51 -5.78 8.19
CA LEU A 44 11.47 -6.57 7.55
C LEU A 44 10.29 -6.72 8.51
N PHE A 45 9.24 -5.95 8.28
CA PHE A 45 8.14 -5.82 9.22
C PHE A 45 6.90 -6.52 8.70
N ILE A 46 6.35 -7.44 9.50
CA ILE A 46 5.08 -8.12 9.22
C ILE A 46 4.03 -7.68 10.24
N SER A 47 2.80 -7.43 9.79
CA SER A 47 1.68 -7.12 10.67
C SER A 47 1.30 -8.30 11.58
N GLU A 48 0.67 -8.02 12.72
CA GLU A 48 0.13 -9.04 13.63
C GLU A 48 -0.90 -9.93 12.90
N ALA A 49 -1.73 -9.35 12.03
CA ALA A 49 -2.68 -10.07 11.20
C ALA A 49 -2.04 -10.90 10.10
N ARG A 50 -0.74 -10.67 9.81
CA ARG A 50 0.04 -11.30 8.74
C ARG A 50 -0.56 -11.08 7.34
N ASP A 51 -1.18 -9.93 7.12
CA ASP A 51 -1.84 -9.58 5.87
C ASP A 51 -1.08 -8.55 5.04
N ASP A 52 -0.03 -7.96 5.60
CA ASP A 52 0.94 -7.12 4.90
C ASP A 52 2.36 -7.30 5.42
N ILE A 53 3.34 -6.96 4.58
CA ILE A 53 4.77 -7.03 4.89
C ILE A 53 5.53 -5.85 4.27
N PHE A 54 6.41 -5.23 5.04
CA PHE A 54 7.22 -4.09 4.65
C PHE A 54 8.70 -4.43 4.61
N PHE A 55 9.33 -4.17 3.48
CA PHE A 55 10.77 -4.19 3.29
C PHE A 55 11.29 -2.77 3.46
N LEU A 56 11.93 -2.47 4.58
CA LEU A 56 12.55 -1.18 4.81
C LEU A 56 13.94 -1.19 4.17
N LEU A 57 14.15 -0.33 3.18
CA LEU A 57 15.34 -0.32 2.33
C LEU A 57 16.07 1.03 2.41
N ASP A 58 17.42 0.95 2.42
CA ASP A 58 18.30 2.10 2.29
C ASP A 58 18.48 2.48 0.82
N GLY A 59 17.93 3.61 0.42
CA GLY A 59 18.00 4.13 -0.95
C GLY A 59 19.29 4.88 -1.30
N ASN A 60 20.20 5.09 -0.34
CA ASN A 60 21.43 5.86 -0.60
C ASN A 60 22.55 5.02 -1.24
N ASN A 61 22.49 3.70 -1.11
CA ASN A 61 23.58 2.82 -1.53
C ASN A 61 23.56 2.48 -3.01
N MET A 62 22.44 2.72 -3.70
CA MET A 62 22.28 2.48 -5.13
C MET A 62 21.11 3.29 -5.70
N GLU A 63 21.06 3.39 -7.03
CA GLU A 63 19.91 4.01 -7.69
C GLU A 63 18.60 3.29 -7.35
N ILE A 64 17.53 4.06 -7.16
CA ILE A 64 16.23 3.55 -6.71
C ILE A 64 15.65 2.50 -7.64
N LEU A 65 15.71 2.72 -8.96
CA LEU A 65 15.13 1.77 -9.93
C LEU A 65 15.82 0.40 -9.93
N PRO A 66 17.16 0.29 -9.96
CA PRO A 66 17.87 -0.98 -9.75
C PRO A 66 17.56 -1.61 -8.39
N LEU A 67 17.47 -0.83 -7.31
CA LEU A 67 17.12 -1.33 -5.98
C LEU A 67 15.73 -1.99 -5.98
N CYS A 68 14.72 -1.28 -6.52
CA CYS A 68 13.36 -1.80 -6.62
C CYS A 68 13.31 -3.12 -7.42
N ARG A 69 14.00 -3.19 -8.56
CA ARG A 69 14.04 -4.39 -9.39
C ARG A 69 14.71 -5.58 -8.70
N LYS A 70 15.84 -5.33 -8.03
CA LYS A 70 16.54 -6.34 -7.24
C LYS A 70 15.62 -6.97 -6.20
N TRP A 71 14.87 -6.15 -5.46
CA TRP A 71 13.95 -6.64 -4.44
C TRP A 71 12.67 -7.23 -5.01
N ASP A 72 12.13 -6.72 -6.12
CA ASP A 72 11.01 -7.38 -6.82
C ASP A 72 11.37 -8.80 -7.27
N ASP A 73 12.59 -9.02 -7.78
CA ASP A 73 13.05 -10.36 -8.17
C ASP A 73 13.19 -11.30 -6.97
N ARG A 74 13.71 -10.82 -5.84
CA ARG A 74 13.81 -11.60 -4.60
C ARG A 74 12.43 -11.94 -4.02
N ILE A 75 11.55 -10.95 -3.94
CA ILE A 75 10.18 -11.13 -3.49
C ILE A 75 9.44 -12.15 -4.37
N ARG A 76 9.66 -12.10 -5.67
CA ARG A 76 9.10 -13.07 -6.61
C ARG A 76 9.56 -14.49 -6.32
N VAL A 77 10.87 -14.70 -6.14
CA VAL A 77 11.42 -16.02 -5.80
C VAL A 77 10.86 -16.51 -4.47
N PHE A 78 10.88 -15.67 -3.45
CA PHE A 78 10.35 -15.97 -2.12
C PHE A 78 8.86 -16.36 -2.16
N THR A 79 8.02 -15.59 -2.86
CA THR A 79 6.58 -15.88 -2.94
C THR A 79 6.28 -17.16 -3.72
N ILE A 80 7.10 -17.51 -4.71
CA ILE A 80 6.97 -18.78 -5.45
C ILE A 80 7.40 -19.95 -4.57
N ALA A 81 8.55 -19.86 -3.91
CA ALA A 81 9.09 -20.91 -3.05
C ALA A 81 8.14 -21.25 -1.89
N ASN A 82 7.55 -20.21 -1.30
CA ASN A 82 6.65 -20.31 -0.15
C ASN A 82 5.16 -20.26 -0.53
N GLY A 83 4.80 -20.50 -1.78
CA GLY A 83 3.41 -20.36 -2.28
C GLY A 83 2.37 -21.31 -1.65
N ARG A 84 2.81 -22.27 -0.81
CA ARG A 84 1.92 -23.13 -0.01
C ARG A 84 1.74 -22.63 1.43
N SER A 85 2.48 -21.62 1.85
CA SER A 85 2.37 -21.05 3.18
C SER A 85 1.09 -20.20 3.30
N ASN A 86 0.28 -20.48 4.31
CA ASN A 86 -0.91 -19.68 4.61
C ASN A 86 -0.58 -18.21 4.94
N ALA A 87 0.61 -17.95 5.50
CA ALA A 87 1.04 -16.59 5.79
C ALA A 87 1.36 -15.83 4.50
N VAL A 88 2.14 -16.44 3.60
CA VAL A 88 2.47 -15.86 2.30
C VAL A 88 1.23 -15.62 1.45
N GLU A 89 0.27 -16.54 1.44
CA GLU A 89 -1.02 -16.36 0.76
C GLU A 89 -1.79 -15.13 1.23
N LYS A 90 -1.68 -14.77 2.51
CA LYS A 90 -2.35 -13.58 3.06
C LYS A 90 -1.72 -12.28 2.58
N PHE A 91 -0.37 -12.15 2.67
CA PHE A 91 0.29 -10.88 2.39
C PHE A 91 0.84 -10.74 0.96
N LYS A 92 0.85 -11.78 0.13
CA LYS A 92 1.49 -11.74 -1.20
C LYS A 92 1.01 -10.61 -2.13
N TYR A 93 -0.16 -10.04 -1.87
CA TYR A 93 -0.70 -8.89 -2.60
C TYR A 93 -0.53 -7.56 -1.87
N ASN A 94 -0.01 -7.59 -0.64
CA ASN A 94 0.22 -6.43 0.21
C ASN A 94 1.70 -6.34 0.64
N ILE A 95 2.59 -6.52 -0.31
CA ILE A 95 4.02 -6.37 -0.10
C ILE A 95 4.42 -4.95 -0.44
N VAL A 96 5.14 -4.30 0.47
CA VAL A 96 5.59 -2.91 0.32
C VAL A 96 7.11 -2.84 0.40
N GLN A 97 7.75 -2.21 -0.58
CA GLN A 97 9.11 -1.73 -0.50
C GLN A 97 9.07 -0.27 -0.02
N LEU A 98 9.45 -0.04 1.23
CA LEU A 98 9.58 1.29 1.81
C LEU A 98 11.05 1.71 1.70
N ILE A 99 11.33 2.62 0.78
CA ILE A 99 12.68 3.04 0.44
C ILE A 99 12.91 4.41 1.07
N VAL A 100 13.92 4.49 1.92
CA VAL A 100 14.30 5.74 2.57
C VAL A 100 15.57 6.27 1.92
N TYR A 101 15.55 7.54 1.55
CA TYR A 101 16.72 8.25 1.02
C TYR A 101 17.02 9.48 1.86
N SER A 102 18.26 9.97 1.80
CA SER A 102 18.65 11.24 2.39
C SER A 102 19.37 12.10 1.35
N GLY A 103 19.08 13.41 1.35
CA GLY A 103 19.69 14.38 0.43
C GLY A 103 18.84 14.69 -0.78
N GLU A 104 19.41 14.62 -1.99
CA GLU A 104 18.69 15.00 -3.23
C GLU A 104 17.53 14.04 -3.53
N GLU A 105 16.37 14.60 -3.87
CA GLU A 105 15.18 13.82 -4.17
C GLU A 105 15.40 12.93 -5.41
N PRO A 106 15.23 11.60 -5.28
CA PRO A 106 15.42 10.68 -6.38
C PRO A 106 14.22 10.66 -7.33
N ASP A 107 14.39 10.02 -8.50
CA ASP A 107 13.26 9.72 -9.39
C ASP A 107 12.29 8.72 -8.71
N LYS A 108 11.06 9.18 -8.45
CA LYS A 108 9.97 8.41 -7.85
C LYS A 108 9.13 7.63 -8.87
N SER A 109 9.53 7.58 -10.14
CA SER A 109 8.79 6.85 -11.20
C SER A 109 8.55 5.37 -10.88
N SER A 110 9.43 4.78 -10.04
CA SER A 110 9.29 3.40 -9.59
C SER A 110 8.03 3.15 -8.76
N GLU A 111 7.44 4.17 -8.11
CA GLU A 111 6.20 4.05 -7.33
C GLU A 111 4.99 3.67 -8.21
N CYS A 112 5.04 4.02 -9.49
CA CYS A 112 4.01 3.64 -10.46
C CYS A 112 4.06 2.15 -10.85
N ASN A 113 5.14 1.43 -10.51
CA ASN A 113 5.31 0.02 -10.83
C ASN A 113 4.86 -0.86 -9.65
N LEU A 114 3.70 -1.50 -9.79
CA LEU A 114 3.09 -2.35 -8.76
C LEU A 114 3.25 -3.86 -9.05
N MET A 115 4.21 -4.26 -9.89
CA MET A 115 4.30 -5.66 -10.38
C MET A 115 4.38 -6.71 -9.27
N MET A 116 5.28 -6.56 -8.31
CA MET A 116 5.49 -7.53 -7.21
C MET A 116 5.19 -6.92 -5.85
N SER A 117 5.38 -5.62 -5.73
CA SER A 117 5.21 -4.88 -4.49
C SER A 117 4.81 -3.42 -4.78
N ARG A 118 4.13 -2.80 -3.84
CA ARG A 118 3.98 -1.35 -3.81
C ARG A 118 5.33 -0.74 -3.42
N LYS A 119 5.76 0.34 -4.09
CA LYS A 119 6.93 1.13 -3.71
C LYS A 119 6.48 2.41 -3.07
N ILE A 120 7.13 2.79 -1.97
CA ILE A 120 6.94 4.05 -1.27
C ILE A 120 8.35 4.62 -1.05
N ILE A 121 8.62 5.81 -1.55
CA ILE A 121 9.93 6.46 -1.52
C ILE A 121 9.80 7.72 -0.68
N ILE A 122 10.45 7.72 0.50
CA ILE A 122 10.34 8.81 1.49
C ILE A 122 11.70 9.36 1.86
N GLU A 123 11.75 10.64 2.22
CA GLU A 123 12.94 11.27 2.76
C GLU A 123 13.12 10.91 4.23
N GLY A 124 14.39 10.64 4.63
CA GLY A 124 14.72 10.33 6.01
C GLY A 124 16.19 10.45 6.33
N ASP A 125 16.51 10.48 7.61
CA ASP A 125 17.87 10.47 8.14
C ASP A 125 18.31 9.01 8.38
N LEU A 126 19.29 8.57 7.61
CA LEU A 126 19.90 7.23 7.63
C LEU A 126 21.24 7.19 8.37
N THR A 127 21.59 8.24 9.13
CA THR A 127 22.83 8.30 9.91
C THR A 127 22.92 7.14 10.91
N ASP A 128 21.78 6.77 11.50
CA ASP A 128 21.62 5.57 12.33
C ASP A 128 20.67 4.59 11.63
N ARG A 129 21.23 3.52 11.08
CA ARG A 129 20.48 2.51 10.30
C ARG A 129 19.49 1.71 11.14
N GLU A 130 19.72 1.61 12.45
CA GLU A 130 18.80 0.96 13.38
C GLU A 130 17.65 1.88 13.81
N ARG A 131 17.79 3.18 13.59
CA ARG A 131 16.86 4.23 14.03
C ARG A 131 16.63 5.26 12.94
N VAL A 132 16.10 4.82 11.82
CA VAL A 132 15.76 5.68 10.68
C VAL A 132 14.74 6.74 11.11
N ARG A 133 15.07 7.99 10.91
CA ARG A 133 14.20 9.11 11.25
C ARG A 133 13.57 9.68 10.00
N ILE A 134 12.25 9.83 10.03
CA ILE A 134 11.49 10.50 8.98
C ILE A 134 10.74 11.71 9.53
N ALA A 135 10.48 12.69 8.68
CA ALA A 135 9.65 13.83 8.99
C ALA A 135 8.18 13.41 9.16
N ASP A 136 7.38 14.26 9.81
CA ASP A 136 6.00 13.89 10.12
C ASP A 136 5.08 13.96 8.91
N ASP A 137 5.39 14.78 7.92
CA ASP A 137 4.71 14.91 6.64
C ASP A 137 4.97 13.68 5.73
N GLU A 138 6.20 13.18 5.68
CA GLU A 138 6.55 11.95 4.97
C GLU A 138 5.80 10.71 5.51
N ALA A 139 5.49 10.72 6.81
CA ALA A 139 4.77 9.63 7.44
C ALA A 139 3.31 9.48 7.01
N ILE A 140 2.74 10.43 6.28
CA ILE A 140 1.34 10.39 5.80
C ILE A 140 1.09 9.20 4.87
N GLU A 141 2.09 8.79 4.10
CA GLU A 141 1.98 7.67 3.17
C GLU A 141 2.01 6.30 3.83
N LEU A 142 2.32 6.24 5.12
CA LEU A 142 2.40 4.97 5.85
C LEU A 142 0.99 4.48 6.22
N PRO A 143 0.68 3.19 6.01
CA PRO A 143 -0.67 2.66 6.16
C PRO A 143 -1.18 2.68 7.60
N PHE A 144 -0.30 2.76 8.59
CA PHE A 144 -0.66 2.85 10.00
C PHE A 144 -0.82 4.29 10.51
N ARG A 145 -0.54 5.28 9.68
CA ARG A 145 -0.81 6.69 9.99
C ARG A 145 -2.13 7.12 9.37
N MET A 146 -3.22 6.64 9.92
CA MET A 146 -4.52 7.20 9.60
C MET A 146 -4.61 8.59 10.22
N ILE A 147 -4.69 9.62 9.36
CA ILE A 147 -5.10 10.95 9.79
C ILE A 147 -6.52 10.80 10.30
N SER A 148 -6.74 11.02 11.60
CA SER A 148 -8.09 11.09 12.14
C SER A 148 -8.88 12.14 11.37
N ALA A 149 -10.09 11.79 10.94
CA ALA A 149 -10.99 12.74 10.27
C ALA A 149 -11.20 14.02 11.10
N ASP A 150 -11.03 13.95 12.43
CA ASP A 150 -11.12 15.08 13.35
C ASP A 150 -9.93 16.05 13.24
N THR A 151 -8.78 15.61 12.73
CA THR A 151 -7.61 16.48 12.46
C THR A 151 -7.65 17.10 11.08
N PHE A 152 -8.40 16.52 10.15
CA PHE A 152 -8.59 17.10 8.82
C PHE A 152 -9.69 18.16 8.88
N LYS A 153 -9.30 19.43 9.13
CA LYS A 153 -10.15 20.57 8.87
C LYS A 153 -9.97 20.96 7.41
N PRO A 154 -10.91 20.64 6.51
CA PRO A 154 -10.79 21.05 5.12
C PRO A 154 -10.74 22.57 5.09
N ASP A 155 -9.76 23.11 4.37
CA ASP A 155 -9.67 24.54 4.09
C ASP A 155 -11.01 24.98 3.45
N PRO A 156 -11.75 25.95 4.06
CA PRO A 156 -13.07 26.33 3.57
C PRO A 156 -13.04 26.80 2.11
N GLU A 157 -11.93 27.43 1.67
CA GLU A 157 -11.78 27.89 0.28
C GLU A 157 -11.59 26.71 -0.68
N LYS A 158 -10.79 25.72 -0.30
CA LYS A 158 -10.62 24.50 -1.10
C LYS A 158 -11.89 23.66 -1.14
N LYS A 159 -12.65 23.60 -0.05
CA LYS A 159 -13.95 22.94 -0.01
C LYS A 159 -14.94 23.60 -0.96
N ALA A 160 -15.06 24.93 -0.92
CA ALA A 160 -15.92 25.68 -1.82
C ALA A 160 -15.53 25.51 -3.30
N HIS A 161 -14.22 25.44 -3.58
CA HIS A 161 -13.72 25.19 -4.93
C HIS A 161 -14.03 23.76 -5.40
N LEU A 162 -13.85 22.75 -4.55
CA LEU A 162 -14.24 21.36 -4.85
C LEU A 162 -15.75 21.22 -5.06
N GLU A 163 -16.56 21.89 -4.24
CA GLU A 163 -18.02 21.90 -4.39
C GLU A 163 -18.46 22.53 -5.72
N GLN A 164 -17.71 23.49 -6.26
CA GLN A 164 -17.95 24.06 -7.58
C GLN A 164 -17.55 23.12 -8.73
N LEU A 165 -16.54 22.27 -8.50
CA LEU A 165 -16.05 21.28 -9.48
C LEU A 165 -16.92 20.02 -9.51
N ILE A 166 -17.57 19.68 -8.39
CA ILE A 166 -18.53 18.58 -8.33
C ILE A 166 -19.82 19.07 -9.02
N PRO A 167 -20.19 18.49 -10.17
CA PRO A 167 -21.42 18.89 -10.82
C PRO A 167 -22.58 18.71 -9.83
N ASN A 168 -23.30 19.80 -9.56
CA ASN A 168 -24.42 19.81 -8.61
C ASN A 168 -25.62 19.07 -9.25
N ASN A 169 -25.42 17.81 -9.58
CA ASN A 169 -26.36 16.96 -10.29
C ASN A 169 -27.00 15.99 -9.30
N GLU A 170 -27.94 16.50 -8.50
CA GLU A 170 -28.86 15.66 -7.73
C GLU A 170 -29.48 14.55 -8.60
N SER A 171 -29.57 14.77 -9.93
CA SER A 171 -30.07 13.79 -10.89
C SER A 171 -29.12 12.61 -11.09
N LEU A 172 -27.79 12.79 -11.09
CA LEU A 172 -26.81 11.70 -11.22
C LEU A 172 -26.79 10.83 -9.97
N LEU A 173 -26.75 11.46 -8.79
CA LEU A 173 -26.84 10.75 -7.51
C LEU A 173 -28.17 9.99 -7.36
N LYS A 174 -29.28 10.57 -7.81
CA LYS A 174 -30.60 9.91 -7.84
C LYS A 174 -30.62 8.72 -8.82
N LEU A 175 -29.95 8.84 -9.97
CA LEU A 175 -29.80 7.74 -10.94
C LEU A 175 -28.95 6.59 -10.39
N LEU A 176 -27.81 6.91 -9.75
CA LEU A 176 -26.93 5.92 -9.16
C LEU A 176 -27.54 5.25 -7.92
N THR A 177 -28.33 5.97 -7.12
CA THR A 177 -28.98 5.44 -5.90
C THR A 177 -30.33 4.78 -6.15
N ALA A 178 -31.04 5.12 -7.23
CA ALA A 178 -32.35 4.53 -7.57
C ALA A 178 -32.27 3.02 -7.85
N ASP A 179 -31.18 2.55 -8.47
CA ASP A 179 -30.97 1.13 -8.75
C ASP A 179 -30.56 0.32 -7.52
N LEU A 180 -29.94 0.95 -6.52
CA LEU A 180 -29.58 0.28 -5.26
C LEU A 180 -30.80 -0.05 -4.38
N LYS A 181 -31.88 0.74 -4.48
CA LYS A 181 -33.11 0.56 -3.68
C LYS A 181 -34.05 -0.55 -4.21
N LYS A 182 -33.93 -0.94 -5.47
CA LYS A 182 -34.78 -1.96 -6.10
C LYS A 182 -34.34 -3.41 -5.85
N ALA A 183 -33.21 -3.63 -5.20
CA ALA A 183 -32.70 -4.97 -4.86
C ALA A 183 -33.26 -5.50 -3.54
N LYS A 184 -34.57 -5.58 -3.36
CA LYS A 184 -35.14 -6.50 -2.36
C LYS A 184 -34.88 -7.93 -2.85
N ARG A 185 -34.03 -8.67 -2.13
CA ARG A 185 -33.75 -10.09 -2.34
C ARG A 185 -35.07 -10.87 -2.37
N LYS A 186 -35.37 -11.48 -3.49
CA LYS A 186 -36.19 -12.71 -3.53
C LYS A 186 -35.20 -13.85 -3.35
N GLU A 187 -35.34 -14.60 -2.26
CA GLU A 187 -34.60 -15.84 -2.04
C GLU A 187 -34.88 -16.79 -3.22
N GLY A 188 -33.81 -17.26 -3.86
CA GLY A 188 -33.88 -18.32 -4.89
C GLY A 188 -33.57 -17.91 -6.32
N ALA A 189 -33.20 -16.68 -6.65
CA ALA A 189 -32.86 -16.30 -8.02
C ALA A 189 -31.35 -16.33 -8.27
N SER A 190 -30.95 -17.10 -9.27
CA SER A 190 -29.62 -17.11 -9.90
C SER A 190 -29.05 -15.70 -10.05
N THR A 191 -27.74 -15.53 -9.76
CA THR A 191 -26.97 -14.29 -9.91
C THR A 191 -26.97 -13.83 -11.38
N GLN A 192 -28.02 -13.17 -11.84
CA GLN A 192 -27.94 -12.38 -13.06
C GLN A 192 -27.09 -11.13 -12.78
N LYS A 193 -25.98 -10.96 -13.51
CA LYS A 193 -25.22 -9.72 -13.55
C LYS A 193 -26.19 -8.60 -13.90
N LYS A 194 -26.40 -7.66 -12.97
CA LYS A 194 -27.16 -6.45 -13.25
C LYS A 194 -26.35 -5.61 -14.23
N THR A 195 -26.77 -5.59 -15.47
CA THR A 195 -26.35 -4.60 -16.46
C THR A 195 -27.17 -3.33 -16.23
N LEU A 196 -26.54 -2.19 -16.31
CA LEU A 196 -27.25 -0.91 -16.37
C LEU A 196 -28.26 -0.96 -17.51
N ASP A 197 -29.49 -0.50 -17.24
CA ASP A 197 -30.52 -0.32 -18.25
C ASP A 197 -29.97 0.59 -19.35
N ALA A 198 -30.27 0.27 -20.62
CA ALA A 198 -29.76 1.01 -21.78
C ALA A 198 -30.11 2.51 -21.73
N ASP A 199 -31.29 2.86 -21.19
CA ASP A 199 -31.69 4.26 -21.02
C ASP A 199 -30.84 5.00 -19.97
N ASN A 200 -30.47 4.35 -18.89
CA ASN A 200 -29.60 4.92 -17.88
C ASN A 200 -28.17 5.03 -18.37
N TYR A 201 -27.71 4.09 -19.18
CA TYR A 201 -26.41 4.15 -19.83
C TYR A 201 -26.32 5.34 -20.80
N ASN A 202 -27.34 5.55 -21.65
CA ASN A 202 -27.38 6.67 -22.57
C ASN A 202 -27.41 8.01 -21.86
N LYS A 203 -28.17 8.14 -20.76
CA LYS A 203 -28.21 9.37 -19.95
C LYS A 203 -26.86 9.69 -19.28
N ILE A 204 -26.13 8.67 -18.84
CA ILE A 204 -24.78 8.84 -18.27
C ILE A 204 -23.82 9.28 -19.38
N ARG A 205 -23.92 8.69 -20.56
CA ARG A 205 -23.09 9.05 -21.71
C ARG A 205 -23.33 10.50 -22.16
N GLU A 206 -24.59 10.92 -22.33
CA GLU A 206 -24.95 12.29 -22.67
C GLU A 206 -24.47 13.32 -21.63
N TRP A 207 -24.35 12.88 -20.37
CA TRP A 207 -23.81 13.70 -19.32
C TRP A 207 -22.28 13.83 -19.37
N LEU A 208 -21.56 12.78 -19.75
CA LEU A 208 -20.11 12.78 -19.91
C LEU A 208 -19.64 13.54 -21.17
N GLU A 209 -20.49 13.68 -22.17
CA GLU A 209 -20.21 14.38 -23.43
C GLU A 209 -20.52 15.90 -23.38
N LYS A 210 -21.05 16.42 -22.25
CA LYS A 210 -21.29 17.85 -21.95
C LYS A 210 -20.15 18.47 -21.16
#